data_579f00e70e506d7987598ba226809df0
#
_entry.id   579f00e70e506d7987598ba226809df0
#
_cell.length_a   1.000
_cell.length_b   1.000
_cell.length_c   1.000
_cell.angle_alpha   90.00
_cell.angle_beta   90.00
_cell.angle_gamma   90.00
#
_symmetry.space_group_name_H-M   'P 1'
#
loop_
_entity.id
_entity.type
_entity.pdbx_description
1 polymer ?
#
loop_
_entity_poly.entity_id
_entity_poly.type
_entity_poly.pdbx_seq_one_letter_code
_entity_poly.pdbx_strand_id
1 'polypeptide(L)'
;ATFRWTARLNMHEGVANHFSACVPGSSTDFYVNKAGIHFSQIKASDLILVTKENITDLKNKPDLIDPTAISIHGAIHHKVPHAKCIFHVHSKYATALSTLKDPTLKPIDQNTMIFYNRVSVFNDFGGLGFEDESIKMANALGNKQHMLLANHGVITTGETVAEGFNYL
;
A
#
# COMPACT_ATOMS: atom_id res chain seq x y z
N ALA A 1 6.56 -12.52 7.79
CA ALA A 1 7.77 -12.67 6.95
C ALA A 1 8.01 -11.40 6.12
N THR A 2 7.04 -10.93 5.34
CA THR A 2 7.13 -9.83 4.35
C THR A 2 7.69 -8.53 4.94
N PHE A 3 7.16 -8.03 6.06
CA PHE A 3 7.70 -6.85 6.74
C PHE A 3 9.22 -6.94 6.98
N ARG A 4 9.68 -8.08 7.53
CA ARG A 4 11.11 -8.26 7.84
C ARG A 4 11.98 -8.35 6.61
N TRP A 5 11.47 -8.94 5.52
CA TRP A 5 12.17 -8.95 4.24
C TRP A 5 12.25 -7.55 3.64
N THR A 6 11.16 -6.78 3.69
CA THR A 6 11.14 -5.38 3.23
C THR A 6 12.17 -4.54 3.99
N ALA A 7 12.26 -4.72 5.32
CA ALA A 7 13.28 -4.06 6.14
C ALA A 7 14.70 -4.51 5.78
N ARG A 8 14.91 -5.82 5.61
CA ARG A 8 16.22 -6.37 5.24
C ARG A 8 16.71 -5.89 3.87
N LEU A 9 15.79 -5.71 2.92
CA LEU A 9 16.08 -5.20 1.58
C LEU A 9 16.14 -3.68 1.51
N ASN A 10 15.94 -2.99 2.64
CA ASN A 10 15.96 -1.54 2.73
C ASN A 10 14.94 -0.87 1.78
N MET A 11 13.73 -1.45 1.69
CA MET A 11 12.67 -1.00 0.79
C MET A 11 11.57 -0.21 1.54
N HIS A 12 11.81 0.24 2.76
CA HIS A 12 10.85 0.99 3.58
C HIS A 12 11.48 2.26 4.14
N GLU A 13 10.67 3.15 4.66
CA GLU A 13 11.10 4.38 5.32
C GLU A 13 10.63 4.40 6.78
N GLY A 14 11.56 4.26 7.70
CA GLY A 14 11.30 4.35 9.15
C GLY A 14 10.13 3.47 9.59
N VAL A 15 9.06 4.12 10.09
CA VAL A 15 7.81 3.49 10.56
C VAL A 15 6.58 3.95 9.78
N ALA A 16 6.78 4.72 8.70
CA ALA A 16 5.72 5.40 7.95
C ALA A 16 5.10 4.54 6.83
N ASN A 17 5.40 3.24 6.80
CA ASN A 17 4.90 2.35 5.76
C ASN A 17 3.91 1.32 6.31
N HIS A 18 3.02 0.82 5.45
CA HIS A 18 1.96 -0.08 5.89
C HIS A 18 1.57 -1.10 4.83
N PHE A 19 1.29 -2.31 5.29
CA PHE A 19 0.81 -3.43 4.47
C PHE A 19 -0.50 -3.94 5.02
N SER A 20 -1.37 -4.39 4.12
CA SER A 20 -2.61 -5.04 4.52
C SER A 20 -2.89 -6.30 3.70
N ALA A 21 -3.75 -7.14 4.25
CA ALA A 21 -4.26 -8.33 3.56
C ALA A 21 -5.72 -8.55 3.97
N CYS A 22 -6.60 -8.77 3.00
CA CYS A 22 -7.99 -9.13 3.25
C CYS A 22 -8.10 -10.42 4.06
N VAL A 23 -9.11 -10.46 4.91
CA VAL A 23 -9.54 -11.72 5.54
C VAL A 23 -10.10 -12.63 4.44
N PRO A 24 -9.71 -13.91 4.40
CA PRO A 24 -10.25 -14.85 3.41
C PRO A 24 -11.78 -14.85 3.42
N GLY A 25 -12.38 -14.67 2.24
CA GLY A 25 -13.84 -14.59 2.08
C GLY A 25 -14.47 -13.23 2.35
N SER A 26 -13.72 -12.25 2.88
CA SER A 26 -14.18 -10.85 3.02
C SER A 26 -13.64 -9.96 1.91
N SER A 27 -14.42 -8.97 1.52
CA SER A 27 -14.00 -7.89 0.61
C SER A 27 -13.78 -6.56 1.35
N THR A 28 -14.02 -6.53 2.66
CA THR A 28 -13.99 -5.30 3.46
C THR A 28 -13.15 -5.42 4.71
N ASP A 29 -13.02 -6.63 5.26
CA ASP A 29 -12.24 -6.85 6.47
C ASP A 29 -10.80 -7.20 6.09
N PHE A 30 -9.85 -6.57 6.75
CA PHE A 30 -8.43 -6.77 6.44
C PHE A 30 -7.56 -6.60 7.68
N TYR A 31 -6.42 -7.27 7.66
CA TYR A 31 -5.35 -7.05 8.62
C TYR A 31 -4.41 -5.97 8.12
N VAL A 32 -3.91 -5.13 9.02
CA VAL A 32 -2.89 -4.11 8.76
C VAL A 32 -1.91 -4.05 9.93
N ASN A 33 -0.68 -3.62 9.71
CA ASN A 33 0.31 -3.50 10.76
C ASN A 33 0.00 -2.36 11.73
N LYS A 34 0.36 -2.56 12.99
CA LYS A 34 0.33 -1.51 14.02
C LYS A 34 1.25 -0.35 13.65
N ALA A 35 0.81 0.88 13.95
CA ALA A 35 1.60 2.10 13.78
C ALA A 35 2.84 2.13 14.69
N GLY A 36 3.87 2.86 14.27
CA GLY A 36 5.05 3.14 15.08
C GLY A 36 5.99 1.95 15.30
N ILE A 37 5.76 0.79 14.69
CA ILE A 37 6.64 -0.36 14.80
C ILE A 37 7.48 -0.50 13.53
N HIS A 38 8.81 -0.47 13.69
CA HIS A 38 9.73 -0.72 12.58
C HIS A 38 9.50 -2.12 11.97
N PHE A 39 9.50 -2.23 10.66
CA PHE A 39 9.17 -3.46 9.94
C PHE A 39 10.00 -4.69 10.35
N SER A 40 11.25 -4.50 10.77
CA SER A 40 12.08 -5.58 11.29
C SER A 40 11.54 -6.21 12.58
N GLN A 41 10.70 -5.51 13.32
CA GLN A 41 10.20 -5.91 14.63
C GLN A 41 8.75 -6.42 14.60
N ILE A 42 8.01 -6.19 13.51
CA ILE A 42 6.61 -6.60 13.39
C ILE A 42 6.46 -8.12 13.53
N LYS A 43 5.52 -8.52 14.38
CA LYS A 43 5.08 -9.90 14.63
C LYS A 43 3.64 -10.07 14.13
N ALA A 44 3.20 -11.32 14.03
CA ALA A 44 1.80 -11.60 13.68
C ALA A 44 0.79 -11.01 14.68
N SER A 45 1.16 -10.96 15.96
CA SER A 45 0.36 -10.34 17.03
C SER A 45 0.25 -8.83 16.95
N ASP A 46 1.06 -8.18 16.11
CA ASP A 46 1.03 -6.73 15.90
C ASP A 46 0.13 -6.34 14.71
N LEU A 47 -0.54 -7.32 14.10
CA LEU A 47 -1.51 -7.07 13.04
C LEU A 47 -2.89 -6.80 13.66
N ILE A 48 -3.51 -5.74 13.20
CA ILE A 48 -4.81 -5.26 13.66
C ILE A 48 -5.85 -5.64 12.63
N LEU A 49 -6.92 -6.28 13.07
CA LEU A 49 -8.08 -6.56 12.24
C LEU A 49 -8.95 -5.30 12.14
N VAL A 50 -9.14 -4.81 10.93
CA VAL A 50 -10.07 -3.73 10.60
C VAL A 50 -11.34 -4.35 10.03
N THR A 51 -12.49 -3.99 10.59
CA THR A 51 -13.83 -4.43 10.14
C THR A 51 -14.75 -3.22 10.02
N LYS A 52 -15.93 -3.40 9.41
CA LYS A 52 -16.94 -2.34 9.33
C LYS A 52 -17.36 -1.82 10.71
N GLU A 53 -17.38 -2.71 11.71
CA GLU A 53 -17.85 -2.37 13.07
C GLU A 53 -16.83 -1.54 13.84
N ASN A 54 -15.51 -1.73 13.59
CA ASN A 54 -14.47 -1.08 14.37
C ASN A 54 -13.69 0.03 13.64
N ILE A 55 -13.89 0.20 12.34
CA ILE A 55 -13.11 1.14 11.50
C ILE A 55 -13.19 2.58 12.02
N THR A 56 -14.35 3.02 12.46
CA THR A 56 -14.55 4.38 12.99
C THR A 56 -13.79 4.59 14.30
N ASP A 57 -13.82 3.59 15.19
CA ASP A 57 -13.09 3.63 16.46
C ASP A 57 -11.57 3.60 16.22
N LEU A 58 -11.10 2.77 15.28
CA LEU A 58 -9.69 2.66 14.94
C LEU A 58 -9.14 3.95 14.30
N LYS A 59 -9.90 4.65 13.47
CA LYS A 59 -9.51 5.94 12.90
C LYS A 59 -9.20 7.00 13.96
N ASN A 60 -9.81 6.88 15.14
CA ASN A 60 -9.60 7.77 16.28
C ASN A 60 -8.43 7.33 17.21
N LYS A 61 -7.67 6.30 16.81
CA LYS A 61 -6.54 5.74 17.58
C LYS A 61 -5.24 5.76 16.80
N PRO A 62 -4.68 6.95 16.49
CA PRO A 62 -3.49 7.08 15.63
C PRO A 62 -2.24 6.42 16.22
N ASP A 63 -2.16 6.25 17.53
CA ASP A 63 -1.08 5.51 18.21
C ASP A 63 -1.15 3.99 17.97
N LEU A 64 -2.31 3.49 17.59
CA LEU A 64 -2.54 2.08 17.34
C LEU A 64 -2.39 1.75 15.86
N ILE A 65 -2.99 2.54 15.00
CA ILE A 65 -3.01 2.33 13.56
C ILE A 65 -2.95 3.67 12.84
N ASP A 66 -2.19 3.74 11.76
CA ASP A 66 -2.13 4.92 10.91
C ASP A 66 -3.51 5.16 10.25
N PRO A 67 -4.17 6.30 10.51
CA PRO A 67 -5.47 6.61 9.91
C PRO A 67 -5.42 6.67 8.38
N THR A 68 -4.28 7.04 7.80
CA THR A 68 -4.10 7.05 6.34
C THR A 68 -4.08 5.64 5.78
N ALA A 69 -3.45 4.69 6.51
CA ALA A 69 -3.48 3.28 6.16
C ALA A 69 -4.91 2.74 6.12
N ILE A 70 -5.74 3.05 7.14
CA ILE A 70 -7.15 2.64 7.16
C ILE A 70 -7.89 3.18 5.93
N SER A 71 -7.72 4.46 5.62
CA SER A 71 -8.44 5.13 4.54
C SER A 71 -8.02 4.59 3.17
N ILE A 72 -6.71 4.56 2.89
CA ILE A 72 -6.15 4.12 1.60
C ILE A 72 -6.46 2.64 1.35
N HIS A 73 -6.10 1.78 2.32
CA HIS A 73 -6.27 0.34 2.15
C HIS A 73 -7.75 -0.04 2.13
N GLY A 74 -8.57 0.57 2.99
CA GLY A 74 -10.00 0.35 3.01
C GLY A 74 -10.67 0.70 1.68
N ALA A 75 -10.34 1.84 1.09
CA ALA A 75 -10.87 2.26 -0.20
C ALA A 75 -10.44 1.31 -1.34
N ILE A 76 -9.17 0.92 -1.36
CA ILE A 76 -8.64 0.02 -2.40
C ILE A 76 -9.25 -1.39 -2.25
N HIS A 77 -9.26 -1.99 -1.05
CA HIS A 77 -9.87 -3.31 -0.83
C HIS A 77 -11.34 -3.34 -1.22
N HIS A 78 -12.08 -2.25 -0.95
CA HIS A 78 -13.49 -2.17 -1.29
C HIS A 78 -13.74 -2.03 -2.80
N LYS A 79 -12.93 -1.22 -3.50
CA LYS A 79 -13.18 -0.86 -4.90
C LYS A 79 -12.43 -1.70 -5.92
N VAL A 80 -11.33 -2.34 -5.52
CA VAL A 80 -10.40 -3.05 -6.41
C VAL A 80 -10.38 -4.53 -6.06
N PRO A 81 -11.22 -5.37 -6.67
CA PRO A 81 -11.44 -6.77 -6.25
C PRO A 81 -10.20 -7.66 -6.27
N HIS A 82 -9.23 -7.38 -7.15
CA HIS A 82 -7.98 -8.14 -7.25
C HIS A 82 -6.93 -7.72 -6.19
N ALA A 83 -7.10 -6.58 -5.53
CA ALA A 83 -6.18 -6.09 -4.50
C ALA A 83 -6.47 -6.75 -3.14
N LYS A 84 -6.24 -8.07 -3.04
CA LYS A 84 -6.41 -8.81 -1.78
C LYS A 84 -5.32 -8.53 -0.77
N CYS A 85 -4.14 -8.16 -1.24
CA CYS A 85 -3.03 -7.69 -0.43
C CYS A 85 -2.53 -6.37 -1.00
N ILE A 86 -2.18 -5.43 -0.13
CA ILE A 86 -1.71 -4.09 -0.49
C ILE A 86 -0.43 -3.79 0.26
N PHE A 87 0.57 -3.30 -0.44
CA PHE A 87 1.88 -2.95 0.09
C PHE A 87 2.17 -1.51 -0.28
N HIS A 88 2.28 -0.65 0.72
CA HIS A 88 2.67 0.75 0.53
C HIS A 88 4.01 1.01 1.20
N VAL A 89 4.96 1.49 0.39
CA VAL A 89 6.28 1.86 0.86
C VAL A 89 6.78 3.14 0.21
N HIS A 90 7.70 3.80 0.91
CA HIS A 90 8.50 4.91 0.40
C HIS A 90 9.92 4.40 0.09
N SER A 91 10.02 3.37 -0.77
CA SER A 91 11.32 2.83 -1.13
C SER A 91 12.12 3.86 -1.95
N LYS A 92 13.43 3.96 -1.67
CA LYS A 92 14.31 5.00 -2.19
C LYS A 92 14.16 5.24 -3.70
N TYR A 93 14.16 4.18 -4.49
CA TYR A 93 14.16 4.31 -5.95
C TYR A 93 12.76 4.59 -6.51
N ALA A 94 11.71 3.95 -5.96
CA ALA A 94 10.34 4.22 -6.37
C ALA A 94 9.92 5.64 -5.97
N THR A 95 10.32 6.10 -4.78
CA THR A 95 10.10 7.48 -4.36
C THR A 95 10.84 8.47 -5.26
N ALA A 96 12.11 8.22 -5.58
CA ALA A 96 12.86 9.07 -6.52
C ALA A 96 12.20 9.11 -7.91
N LEU A 97 11.75 7.96 -8.42
CA LEU A 97 11.00 7.92 -9.68
C LEU A 97 9.72 8.75 -9.61
N SER A 98 8.97 8.63 -8.50
CA SER A 98 7.69 9.33 -8.32
C SER A 98 7.81 10.87 -8.26
N THR A 99 9.03 11.41 -8.03
CA THR A 99 9.27 12.86 -8.03
C THR A 99 9.56 13.44 -9.42
N LEU A 100 9.70 12.60 -10.43
CA LEU A 100 9.97 13.06 -11.78
C LEU A 100 8.72 13.69 -12.41
N LYS A 101 8.91 14.63 -13.33
CA LYS A 101 7.83 15.22 -14.12
C LYS A 101 7.03 14.17 -14.92
N ASP A 102 7.70 13.14 -15.40
CA ASP A 102 7.10 11.95 -16.00
C ASP A 102 7.60 10.73 -15.19
N PRO A 103 6.83 10.26 -14.19
CA PRO A 103 7.22 9.13 -13.36
C PRO A 103 6.88 7.78 -14.01
N THR A 104 6.43 7.77 -15.27
CA THR A 104 6.06 6.55 -15.97
C THR A 104 7.23 5.57 -16.00
N LEU A 105 7.02 4.36 -15.48
CA LEU A 105 8.01 3.30 -15.55
C LEU A 105 8.18 2.82 -17.00
N LYS A 106 9.34 3.06 -17.57
CA LYS A 106 9.65 2.70 -18.96
C LYS A 106 10.06 1.23 -19.04
N PRO A 107 9.62 0.46 -20.04
CA PRO A 107 9.99 -0.93 -20.25
C PRO A 107 11.40 -1.02 -20.92
N ILE A 108 12.44 -0.70 -20.14
CA ILE A 108 13.83 -0.61 -20.65
C ILE A 108 14.63 -1.90 -20.49
N ASP A 109 14.13 -2.86 -19.70
CA ASP A 109 14.74 -4.16 -19.47
C ASP A 109 13.68 -5.23 -19.17
N GLN A 110 14.13 -6.49 -19.02
CA GLN A 110 13.25 -7.61 -18.73
C GLN A 110 12.46 -7.44 -17.42
N ASN A 111 13.06 -6.84 -16.39
CA ASN A 111 12.41 -6.66 -15.10
C ASN A 111 11.33 -5.58 -15.19
N THR A 112 11.61 -4.46 -15.83
CA THR A 112 10.65 -3.37 -16.02
C THR A 112 9.51 -3.76 -16.98
N MET A 113 9.72 -4.72 -17.89
CA MET A 113 8.67 -5.28 -18.75
C MET A 113 7.56 -5.97 -17.95
N ILE A 114 7.84 -6.52 -16.77
CA ILE A 114 6.82 -7.12 -15.89
C ILE A 114 5.73 -6.10 -15.54
N PHE A 115 6.09 -4.82 -15.45
CA PHE A 115 5.21 -3.73 -15.07
C PHE A 115 4.55 -3.02 -16.26
N TYR A 116 4.86 -3.43 -17.50
CA TYR A 116 4.31 -2.80 -18.71
C TYR A 116 2.78 -2.82 -18.69
N ASN A 117 2.15 -1.66 -18.83
CA ASN A 117 0.70 -1.45 -18.72
C ASN A 117 0.04 -1.86 -17.38
N ARG A 118 0.83 -2.16 -16.33
CA ARG A 118 0.31 -2.59 -15.03
C ARG A 118 0.45 -1.53 -13.93
N VAL A 119 1.07 -0.39 -14.24
CA VAL A 119 1.29 0.70 -13.29
C VAL A 119 0.41 1.89 -13.66
N SER A 120 -0.31 2.42 -12.70
CA SER A 120 -0.94 3.74 -12.79
C SER A 120 -0.08 4.79 -12.09
N VAL A 121 -0.32 6.06 -12.38
CA VAL A 121 0.31 7.19 -11.70
C VAL A 121 -0.79 8.03 -11.08
N PHE A 122 -0.69 8.29 -9.78
CA PHE A 122 -1.58 9.18 -9.07
C PHE A 122 -0.87 10.51 -8.82
N ASN A 123 -1.30 11.56 -9.52
CA ASN A 123 -0.66 12.89 -9.49
C ASN A 123 -1.28 13.85 -8.45
N ASP A 124 -2.48 13.54 -7.96
CA ASP A 124 -3.22 14.41 -7.04
C ASP A 124 -2.84 14.10 -5.59
N PHE A 125 -1.56 14.29 -5.24
CA PHE A 125 -1.15 14.14 -3.86
C PHE A 125 -1.59 15.36 -3.04
N GLY A 126 -2.72 15.22 -2.32
CA GLY A 126 -3.32 16.28 -1.49
C GLY A 126 -2.80 16.30 -0.05
N GLY A 127 -1.92 15.37 0.31
CA GLY A 127 -1.23 15.36 1.61
C GLY A 127 -1.33 14.06 2.40
N LEU A 128 -2.50 13.57 2.81
CA LEU A 128 -2.58 12.53 3.84
C LEU A 128 -3.50 11.34 3.50
N GLY A 129 -4.01 11.22 2.27
CA GLY A 129 -4.83 10.08 1.87
C GLY A 129 -6.16 9.96 2.62
N PHE A 130 -6.73 11.08 3.09
CA PHE A 130 -8.05 11.07 3.73
C PHE A 130 -9.19 10.77 2.74
N GLU A 131 -10.39 10.58 3.24
CA GLU A 131 -11.51 9.92 2.56
C GLU A 131 -11.67 10.21 1.05
N ASP A 132 -11.70 11.46 0.64
CA ASP A 132 -11.86 11.81 -0.77
C ASP A 132 -10.62 11.43 -1.61
N GLU A 133 -9.43 11.57 -1.05
CA GLU A 133 -8.18 11.23 -1.72
C GLU A 133 -8.02 9.71 -1.86
N SER A 134 -8.35 8.95 -0.82
CA SER A 134 -8.29 7.48 -0.86
C SER A 134 -9.22 6.88 -1.90
N ILE A 135 -10.40 7.48 -2.10
CA ILE A 135 -11.34 7.10 -3.15
C ILE A 135 -10.78 7.41 -4.55
N LYS A 136 -10.16 8.58 -4.73
CA LYS A 136 -9.48 8.95 -5.99
C LYS A 136 -8.31 8.01 -6.28
N MET A 137 -7.52 7.64 -5.26
CA MET A 137 -6.43 6.66 -5.39
C MET A 137 -6.95 5.29 -5.84
N ALA A 138 -8.01 4.77 -5.22
CA ALA A 138 -8.61 3.50 -5.63
C ALA A 138 -9.14 3.56 -7.07
N ASN A 139 -9.75 4.67 -7.49
CA ASN A 139 -10.19 4.89 -8.87
C ASN A 139 -9.00 4.97 -9.85
N ALA A 140 -7.91 5.65 -9.46
CA ALA A 140 -6.69 5.75 -10.28
C ALA A 140 -5.96 4.42 -10.43
N LEU A 141 -5.97 3.57 -9.41
CA LEU A 141 -5.48 2.20 -9.50
C LEU A 141 -6.32 1.39 -10.50
N GLY A 142 -7.65 1.45 -10.38
CA GLY A 142 -8.59 0.83 -11.32
C GLY A 142 -8.30 -0.65 -11.52
N ASN A 143 -8.02 -1.03 -12.77
CA ASN A 143 -7.66 -2.41 -13.15
C ASN A 143 -6.14 -2.68 -13.15
N LYS A 144 -5.32 -1.71 -12.72
CA LYS A 144 -3.87 -1.87 -12.61
C LYS A 144 -3.50 -2.57 -11.30
N GLN A 145 -2.32 -3.18 -11.29
CA GLN A 145 -1.80 -3.89 -10.12
C GLN A 145 -0.91 -3.01 -9.23
N HIS A 146 -0.37 -1.93 -9.80
CA HIS A 146 0.58 -1.06 -9.10
C HIS A 146 0.25 0.39 -9.36
N MET A 147 0.67 1.26 -8.43
CA MET A 147 0.48 2.70 -8.56
C MET A 147 1.67 3.44 -7.99
N LEU A 148 2.26 4.33 -8.78
CA LEU A 148 3.18 5.35 -8.30
C LEU A 148 2.37 6.54 -7.78
N LEU A 149 2.69 6.97 -6.58
CA LEU A 149 2.13 8.16 -5.93
C LEU A 149 3.10 9.31 -6.13
N ALA A 150 2.71 10.32 -6.90
CA ALA A 150 3.58 11.46 -7.22
C ALA A 150 4.14 12.12 -5.94
N ASN A 151 5.46 12.32 -5.90
CA ASN A 151 6.20 12.89 -4.77
C ASN A 151 6.03 12.13 -3.44
N HIS A 152 5.69 10.83 -3.48
CA HIS A 152 5.35 10.10 -2.25
C HIS A 152 6.01 8.72 -2.22
N GLY A 153 5.58 7.80 -3.06
CA GLY A 153 6.05 6.41 -3.00
C GLY A 153 5.31 5.50 -3.96
N VAL A 154 5.12 4.25 -3.56
CA VAL A 154 4.49 3.23 -4.40
C VAL A 154 3.48 2.39 -3.62
N ILE A 155 2.43 1.98 -4.32
CA ILE A 155 1.52 0.91 -3.89
C ILE A 155 1.68 -0.25 -4.86
N THR A 156 1.90 -1.46 -4.32
CA THR A 156 1.76 -2.72 -5.07
C THR A 156 0.62 -3.54 -4.50
N THR A 157 -0.06 -4.30 -5.35
CA THR A 157 -1.16 -5.17 -4.94
C THR A 157 -0.93 -6.60 -5.44
N GLY A 158 -1.62 -7.55 -4.85
CA GLY A 158 -1.62 -8.94 -5.28
C GLY A 158 -2.81 -9.69 -4.71
N GLU A 159 -3.13 -10.83 -5.29
CA GLU A 159 -4.14 -11.75 -4.75
C GLU A 159 -3.61 -12.49 -3.52
N THR A 160 -2.30 -12.61 -3.40
CA THR A 160 -1.62 -13.21 -2.26
C THR A 160 -0.52 -12.28 -1.72
N VAL A 161 -0.15 -12.49 -0.46
CA VAL A 161 0.98 -11.78 0.17
C VAL A 161 2.29 -12.02 -0.58
N ALA A 162 2.50 -13.25 -1.07
CA ALA A 162 3.70 -13.59 -1.83
C ALA A 162 3.77 -12.85 -3.17
N GLU A 163 2.65 -12.79 -3.88
CA GLU A 163 2.54 -12.07 -5.15
C GLU A 163 2.81 -10.57 -4.98
N GLY A 164 2.08 -9.91 -4.09
CA GLY A 164 2.25 -8.47 -3.86
C GLY A 164 3.65 -8.11 -3.40
N PHE A 165 4.29 -8.97 -2.58
CA PHE A 165 5.68 -8.78 -2.17
C PHE A 165 6.68 -8.99 -3.32
N ASN A 166 6.41 -9.91 -4.23
CA ASN A 166 7.27 -10.15 -5.39
C ASN A 166 7.33 -8.93 -6.33
N TYR A 167 6.28 -8.11 -6.34
CA TYR A 167 6.22 -6.88 -7.13
C TYR A 167 6.74 -5.64 -6.41
N LEU A 168 7.00 -5.74 -5.12
CA LEU A 168 7.50 -4.63 -4.32
C LEU A 168 8.98 -4.36 -4.60
#